data_dd39cc9a5739a00605162ef4a88c2c4d
#
_entry.id   dd39cc9a5739a00605162ef4a88c2c4d
#
_cell.length_a   1.000
_cell.length_b   1.000
_cell.length_c   1.000
_cell.angle_alpha   90.00
_cell.angle_beta   90.00
_cell.angle_gamma   90.00
#
_symmetry.space_group_name_H-M   'P 1'
#
loop_
_entity.id
_entity.type
_entity.pdbx_description
1 polymer ?
#
loop_
_entity_poly.entity_id
_entity_poly.type
_entity_poly.pdbx_seq_one_letter_code
_entity_poly.pdbx_strand_id
1 'polypeptide(L)'
;APVSGKGVPDENGLYDKWTGEALAKKRGRMSPNLWAMVYQQQHVHEDSAFPSDAIKGVINGGRNIGRIPKGMPGVRPEGMDGLIVVAGFDPAGAGYSAAVAIALDISTQKRYILDVSNVAGMLPDEIRTLIKDWTDKYNITEWRIEKNAFQTMLTQDREVREYLSSRGAVLREHHTGQNKWDTDFGVASLTTLFHGHTEGNALIEFPSTHASEGLKALIEQLVTWYPDSPKSQKKDCVMAFWFAELACRDRLAAANNFARSHSRQNMFHTRYDRGNQINISLDELLYTN
;
A
#
# COMPACT_ATOMS: atom_id res chain seq x y z
N ALA A 1 -31.90 7.60 -1.91
CA ALA A 1 -32.47 8.50 -0.91
C ALA A 1 -31.39 9.51 -0.51
N PRO A 2 -31.68 10.80 -0.31
CA PRO A 2 -30.67 11.73 0.17
C PRO A 2 -30.25 11.31 1.57
N VAL A 3 -28.97 11.01 1.74
CA VAL A 3 -28.39 10.70 3.05
C VAL A 3 -28.37 11.99 3.84
N SER A 4 -29.23 12.10 4.87
CA SER A 4 -29.25 13.27 5.74
C SER A 4 -28.00 13.24 6.63
N GLY A 5 -27.01 14.07 6.32
CA GLY A 5 -25.70 14.03 6.94
C GLY A 5 -25.59 14.66 8.32
N LYS A 6 -26.58 14.61 9.18
CA LYS A 6 -26.55 15.38 10.45
C LYS A 6 -26.64 14.58 11.74
N GLY A 7 -26.51 13.25 11.70
CA GLY A 7 -26.58 12.47 12.95
C GLY A 7 -27.89 12.65 13.72
N VAL A 8 -28.96 12.98 13.01
CA VAL A 8 -30.30 13.03 13.58
C VAL A 8 -30.87 11.61 13.49
N PRO A 9 -31.33 11.02 14.57
CA PRO A 9 -31.95 9.70 14.52
C PRO A 9 -33.19 9.73 13.61
N ASP A 10 -33.42 8.64 12.88
CA ASP A 10 -34.64 8.44 12.11
C ASP A 10 -35.87 8.28 13.04
N GLU A 11 -37.04 8.10 12.45
CA GLU A 11 -38.32 7.87 13.19
C GLU A 11 -38.30 6.65 14.13
N ASN A 12 -37.31 5.74 13.96
CA ASN A 12 -37.11 4.55 14.81
C ASN A 12 -35.97 4.77 15.83
N GLY A 13 -35.39 5.99 15.91
CA GLY A 13 -34.31 6.30 16.82
C GLY A 13 -32.94 5.79 16.36
N LEU A 14 -32.79 5.36 15.11
CA LEU A 14 -31.54 4.90 14.55
C LEU A 14 -30.77 6.07 13.90
N TYR A 15 -29.47 6.13 14.17
CA TYR A 15 -28.58 7.13 13.56
C TYR A 15 -28.08 6.64 12.21
N ASP A 16 -27.99 7.56 11.25
CA ASP A 16 -27.29 7.29 10.00
C ASP A 16 -25.84 6.84 10.30
N LYS A 17 -25.45 5.73 9.71
CA LYS A 17 -24.09 5.17 9.86
C LYS A 17 -22.99 6.16 9.48
N TRP A 18 -23.30 7.13 8.63
CA TRP A 18 -22.36 8.07 8.06
C TRP A 18 -22.85 9.52 8.15
N THR A 19 -22.01 10.40 8.66
CA THR A 19 -22.26 11.85 8.56
C THR A 19 -21.97 12.34 7.14
N GLY A 20 -22.59 13.46 6.72
CA GLY A 20 -22.34 14.07 5.42
C GLY A 20 -20.87 14.39 5.18
N GLU A 21 -20.14 14.82 6.23
CA GLU A 21 -18.71 15.09 6.17
C GLU A 21 -17.89 13.80 5.96
N ALA A 22 -18.22 12.73 6.69
CA ALA A 22 -17.57 11.44 6.52
C ALA A 22 -17.80 10.86 5.12
N LEU A 23 -19.02 11.04 4.57
CA LEU A 23 -19.34 10.64 3.19
C LEU A 23 -18.58 11.48 2.16
N ALA A 24 -18.47 12.80 2.34
CA ALA A 24 -17.71 13.67 1.45
C ALA A 24 -16.23 13.28 1.43
N LYS A 25 -15.65 12.99 2.60
CA LYS A 25 -14.27 12.49 2.72
C LYS A 25 -14.08 11.14 2.02
N LYS A 26 -15.04 10.22 2.15
CA LYS A 26 -15.00 8.94 1.44
C LYS A 26 -15.12 9.12 -0.07
N ARG A 27 -16.03 9.99 -0.52
CA ARG A 27 -16.21 10.29 -1.94
C ARG A 27 -14.93 10.83 -2.58
N GLY A 28 -14.20 11.71 -1.89
CA GLY A 28 -12.91 12.24 -2.36
C GLY A 28 -11.79 11.19 -2.44
N ARG A 29 -11.99 10.00 -1.87
CA ARG A 29 -11.01 8.89 -1.86
C ARG A 29 -11.36 7.75 -2.82
N MET A 30 -12.47 7.86 -3.54
CA MET A 30 -12.97 6.82 -4.45
C MET A 30 -13.11 7.33 -5.86
N SER A 31 -12.97 6.43 -6.84
CA SER A 31 -13.36 6.76 -8.21
C SER A 31 -14.87 7.04 -8.28
N PRO A 32 -15.33 7.90 -9.19
CA PRO A 32 -16.76 8.16 -9.37
C PRO A 32 -17.60 6.90 -9.57
N ASN A 33 -17.08 5.94 -10.33
CA ASN A 33 -17.75 4.67 -10.61
C ASN A 33 -17.87 3.78 -9.38
N LEU A 34 -16.79 3.68 -8.58
CA LEU A 34 -16.83 2.93 -7.33
C LEU A 34 -17.79 3.57 -6.34
N TRP A 35 -17.83 4.91 -6.26
CA TRP A 35 -18.79 5.63 -5.44
C TRP A 35 -20.24 5.34 -5.87
N ALA A 36 -20.53 5.40 -7.18
CA ALA A 36 -21.84 5.11 -7.72
C ALA A 36 -22.28 3.68 -7.42
N MET A 37 -21.39 2.71 -7.55
CA MET A 37 -21.67 1.29 -7.27
C MET A 37 -21.92 1.04 -5.78
N VAL A 38 -21.04 1.51 -4.88
CA VAL A 38 -21.08 1.15 -3.46
C VAL A 38 -22.09 1.97 -2.66
N TYR A 39 -22.19 3.27 -2.93
CA TYR A 39 -23.01 4.19 -2.13
C TYR A 39 -24.31 4.62 -2.80
N GLN A 40 -24.38 4.60 -4.13
CA GLN A 40 -25.59 4.96 -4.86
C GLN A 40 -26.35 3.75 -5.40
N GLN A 41 -25.81 2.53 -5.21
CA GLN A 41 -26.40 1.27 -5.71
C GLN A 41 -26.72 1.32 -7.21
N GLN A 42 -25.97 2.10 -7.96
CA GLN A 42 -26.10 2.19 -9.40
C GLN A 42 -25.34 1.04 -10.03
N HIS A 43 -25.99 0.24 -10.87
CA HIS A 43 -25.30 -0.70 -11.75
C HIS A 43 -24.52 0.10 -12.79
N VAL A 44 -23.25 0.29 -12.53
CA VAL A 44 -22.34 0.84 -13.57
C VAL A 44 -21.96 -0.34 -14.45
N HIS A 45 -22.72 -0.56 -15.50
CA HIS A 45 -22.41 -1.55 -16.52
C HIS A 45 -21.07 -1.20 -17.16
N GLU A 46 -20.15 -2.17 -17.17
CA GLU A 46 -18.89 -2.21 -17.94
C GLU A 46 -17.65 -1.55 -17.34
N ASP A 47 -17.72 -0.80 -16.22
CA ASP A 47 -16.53 -0.14 -15.71
C ASP A 47 -15.93 -0.90 -14.49
N SER A 48 -14.75 -1.44 -14.69
CA SER A 48 -13.87 -1.91 -13.61
C SER A 48 -13.66 -0.80 -12.56
N ALA A 49 -13.39 -1.19 -11.32
CA ALA A 49 -12.94 -0.23 -10.29
C ALA A 49 -11.64 0.48 -10.71
N PHE A 50 -10.88 -0.12 -11.64
CA PHE A 50 -9.64 0.42 -12.22
C PHE A 50 -9.83 0.70 -13.71
N PRO A 51 -10.25 1.91 -14.10
CA PRO A 51 -10.42 2.27 -15.51
C PRO A 51 -9.14 2.08 -16.32
N SER A 52 -9.27 1.60 -17.55
CA SER A 52 -8.12 1.28 -18.40
C SER A 52 -7.26 2.49 -18.74
N ASP A 53 -7.85 3.69 -18.81
CA ASP A 53 -7.15 4.96 -19.03
C ASP A 53 -6.31 5.33 -17.80
N ALA A 54 -6.82 5.12 -16.57
CA ALA A 54 -6.06 5.34 -15.35
C ALA A 54 -4.85 4.41 -15.26
N ILE A 55 -5.02 3.14 -15.64
CA ILE A 55 -3.89 2.18 -15.68
C ILE A 55 -2.88 2.59 -16.75
N LYS A 56 -3.33 2.95 -17.94
CA LYS A 56 -2.44 3.44 -19.02
C LYS A 56 -1.67 4.69 -18.63
N GLY A 57 -2.32 5.61 -17.91
CA GLY A 57 -1.73 6.87 -17.46
C GLY A 57 -0.61 6.72 -16.44
N VAL A 58 -0.50 5.57 -15.76
CA VAL A 58 0.57 5.30 -14.79
C VAL A 58 1.70 4.41 -15.33
N ILE A 59 1.62 3.98 -16.60
CA ILE A 59 2.67 3.18 -17.24
C ILE A 59 3.78 4.08 -17.75
N ASN A 60 4.99 3.87 -17.24
CA ASN A 60 6.21 4.51 -17.74
C ASN A 60 6.88 3.57 -18.77
N GLY A 61 6.64 3.84 -20.06
CA GLY A 61 7.19 3.02 -21.15
C GLY A 61 8.73 3.02 -21.24
N GLY A 62 9.39 3.98 -20.61
CA GLY A 62 10.86 4.04 -20.54
C GLY A 62 11.47 3.28 -19.36
N ARG A 63 10.66 2.78 -18.45
CA ARG A 63 11.13 2.06 -17.26
C ARG A 63 11.00 0.55 -17.42
N ASN A 64 12.13 -0.15 -17.31
CA ASN A 64 12.14 -1.61 -17.31
C ASN A 64 11.75 -2.17 -15.95
N ILE A 65 11.29 -3.42 -15.96
CA ILE A 65 11.02 -4.18 -14.73
C ILE A 65 12.29 -4.29 -13.87
N GLY A 66 12.12 -4.26 -12.56
CA GLY A 66 13.24 -4.30 -11.61
C GLY A 66 14.10 -3.04 -11.59
N ARG A 67 13.72 -1.99 -12.31
CA ARG A 67 14.45 -0.70 -12.34
C ARG A 67 13.66 0.38 -11.62
N ILE A 68 14.38 1.24 -10.94
CA ILE A 68 13.86 2.46 -10.35
C ILE A 68 13.98 3.59 -11.37
N PRO A 69 13.09 4.61 -11.35
CA PRO A 69 13.18 5.74 -12.25
C PRO A 69 14.56 6.41 -12.24
N LYS A 70 14.98 6.89 -13.40
CA LYS A 70 16.29 7.57 -13.53
C LYS A 70 16.33 8.83 -12.65
N GLY A 71 17.39 8.97 -11.88
CA GLY A 71 17.57 10.10 -10.96
C GLY A 71 17.09 9.86 -9.54
N MET A 72 16.43 8.74 -9.29
CA MET A 72 16.16 8.33 -7.91
C MET A 72 17.36 7.59 -7.31
N PRO A 73 17.60 7.74 -6.00
CA PRO A 73 18.61 6.94 -5.31
C PRO A 73 18.30 5.45 -5.51
N GLY A 74 19.30 4.67 -5.83
CA GLY A 74 19.14 3.23 -5.92
C GLY A 74 18.75 2.65 -4.55
N VAL A 75 18.06 1.51 -4.55
CA VAL A 75 17.86 0.73 -3.32
C VAL A 75 19.22 0.22 -2.88
N ARG A 76 19.86 0.93 -1.98
CA ARG A 76 21.16 0.57 -1.42
C ARG A 76 21.03 0.26 0.06
N PRO A 77 21.78 -0.70 0.59
CA PRO A 77 21.86 -0.93 2.03
C PRO A 77 22.39 0.28 2.80
N GLU A 78 23.19 1.14 2.16
CA GLU A 78 23.81 2.32 2.73
C GLU A 78 23.16 3.59 2.17
N GLY A 79 22.63 4.44 3.06
CA GLY A 79 22.13 5.77 2.70
C GLY A 79 20.86 5.72 1.88
N MET A 80 19.85 5.09 2.41
CA MET A 80 18.54 5.04 1.82
C MET A 80 17.85 6.39 1.93
N ASP A 81 17.93 7.18 0.91
CA ASP A 81 17.20 8.43 0.81
C ASP A 81 15.70 8.16 0.59
N GLY A 82 15.09 7.42 1.53
CA GLY A 82 13.65 7.27 1.64
C GLY A 82 12.99 6.14 0.84
N LEU A 83 13.72 5.31 0.09
CA LEU A 83 13.13 4.17 -0.62
C LEU A 83 13.12 2.90 0.23
N ILE A 84 11.94 2.28 0.36
CA ILE A 84 11.75 0.99 1.01
C ILE A 84 11.11 0.02 0.01
N VAL A 85 11.65 -1.21 -0.07
CA VAL A 85 11.04 -2.24 -0.91
C VAL A 85 10.28 -3.23 -0.05
N VAL A 86 9.05 -3.49 -0.44
CA VAL A 86 8.15 -4.49 0.16
C VAL A 86 7.58 -5.40 -0.91
N ALA A 87 7.12 -6.57 -0.53
CA ALA A 87 6.44 -7.48 -1.44
C ALA A 87 5.16 -8.05 -0.81
N GLY A 88 4.16 -8.24 -1.65
CA GLY A 88 2.96 -9.00 -1.32
C GLY A 88 2.99 -10.32 -2.05
N PHE A 89 2.48 -11.37 -1.42
CA PHE A 89 2.44 -12.70 -2.01
C PHE A 89 1.10 -13.37 -1.70
N ASP A 90 0.47 -13.87 -2.74
CA ASP A 90 -0.75 -14.70 -2.69
C ASP A 90 -0.41 -16.09 -3.21
N PRO A 91 0.06 -17.02 -2.35
CA PRO A 91 0.36 -18.37 -2.76
C PRO A 91 -0.91 -19.20 -2.88
N ALA A 92 -1.01 -19.99 -3.95
CA ALA A 92 -2.09 -20.94 -4.14
C ALA A 92 -1.60 -22.38 -3.97
N GLY A 93 -2.40 -23.20 -3.28
CA GLY A 93 -2.17 -24.66 -3.24
C GLY A 93 -2.54 -25.35 -4.55
N ALA A 94 -3.52 -24.78 -5.28
CA ALA A 94 -3.90 -25.15 -6.63
C ALA A 94 -4.31 -23.86 -7.36
N GLY A 95 -3.80 -23.65 -8.57
CA GLY A 95 -4.04 -22.42 -9.32
C GLY A 95 -2.79 -21.57 -9.50
N TYR A 96 -2.93 -20.26 -9.49
CA TYR A 96 -1.82 -19.33 -9.68
C TYR A 96 -1.32 -18.77 -8.36
N SER A 97 -0.02 -18.86 -8.13
CA SER A 97 0.66 -18.09 -7.09
C SER A 97 1.15 -16.78 -7.68
N ALA A 98 0.89 -15.66 -7.00
CA ALA A 98 1.27 -14.35 -7.46
C ALA A 98 2.08 -13.59 -6.43
N ALA A 99 3.11 -12.87 -6.89
CA ALA A 99 3.90 -11.97 -6.07
C ALA A 99 4.05 -10.61 -6.75
N VAL A 100 4.04 -9.53 -5.95
CA VAL A 100 4.25 -8.16 -6.41
C VAL A 100 5.27 -7.47 -5.52
N ALA A 101 6.35 -6.97 -6.10
CA ALA A 101 7.35 -6.15 -5.41
C ALA A 101 7.14 -4.67 -5.71
N ILE A 102 7.15 -3.84 -4.66
CA ILE A 102 6.93 -2.39 -4.73
C ILE A 102 8.09 -1.67 -4.04
N ALA A 103 8.69 -0.70 -4.73
CA ALA A 103 9.51 0.31 -4.09
C ALA A 103 8.63 1.50 -3.68
N LEU A 104 8.67 1.85 -2.41
CA LEU A 104 7.96 2.98 -1.82
C LEU A 104 8.94 4.12 -1.57
N ASP A 105 8.65 5.29 -2.14
CA ASP A 105 9.27 6.55 -1.74
C ASP A 105 8.48 7.14 -0.57
N ILE A 106 9.11 7.19 0.60
CA ILE A 106 8.49 7.74 1.81
C ILE A 106 8.21 9.23 1.67
N SER A 107 9.07 9.97 0.99
CA SER A 107 9.00 11.44 0.90
C SER A 107 7.84 11.89 0.02
N THR A 108 7.67 11.27 -1.13
CA THR A 108 6.60 11.58 -2.09
C THR A 108 5.37 10.69 -1.93
N GLN A 109 5.48 9.63 -1.12
CA GLN A 109 4.49 8.58 -0.97
C GLN A 109 4.19 7.81 -2.26
N LYS A 110 5.06 7.90 -3.27
CA LYS A 110 4.88 7.23 -4.56
C LYS A 110 5.34 5.76 -4.49
N ARG A 111 4.60 4.90 -5.16
CA ARG A 111 4.87 3.46 -5.30
C ARG A 111 5.36 3.19 -6.71
N TYR A 112 6.41 2.41 -6.81
CA TYR A 112 6.95 1.93 -8.08
C TYR A 112 6.85 0.41 -8.13
N ILE A 113 5.99 -0.13 -8.99
CA ILE A 113 5.95 -1.58 -9.23
C ILE A 113 7.31 -1.99 -9.81
N LEU A 114 8.03 -2.86 -9.10
CA LEU A 114 9.34 -3.37 -9.52
C LEU A 114 9.23 -4.64 -10.33
N ASP A 115 8.43 -5.59 -9.84
CA ASP A 115 8.27 -6.89 -10.49
C ASP A 115 6.92 -7.52 -10.12
N VAL A 116 6.44 -8.39 -11.00
CA VAL A 116 5.22 -9.18 -10.80
C VAL A 116 5.49 -10.61 -11.27
N SER A 117 5.26 -11.58 -10.40
CA SER A 117 5.23 -13.00 -10.71
C SER A 117 3.79 -13.51 -10.71
N ASN A 118 3.43 -14.37 -11.66
CA ASN A 118 2.13 -15.05 -11.73
C ASN A 118 2.32 -16.43 -12.34
N VAL A 119 2.51 -17.45 -11.51
CA VAL A 119 2.90 -18.79 -11.92
C VAL A 119 1.88 -19.82 -11.45
N ALA A 120 1.41 -20.67 -12.37
CA ALA A 120 0.49 -21.76 -12.05
C ALA A 120 1.23 -22.94 -11.43
N GLY A 121 0.61 -23.55 -10.39
CA GLY A 121 1.09 -24.81 -9.82
C GLY A 121 2.48 -24.72 -9.17
N MET A 122 2.84 -23.56 -8.63
CA MET A 122 4.14 -23.33 -7.99
C MET A 122 4.34 -24.27 -6.79
N LEU A 123 5.45 -24.99 -6.78
CA LEU A 123 5.80 -25.91 -5.71
C LEU A 123 6.38 -25.18 -4.49
N PRO A 124 6.34 -25.76 -3.28
CA PRO A 124 6.89 -25.12 -2.08
C PRO A 124 8.36 -24.67 -2.22
N ASP A 125 9.19 -25.46 -2.89
CA ASP A 125 10.60 -25.11 -3.11
C ASP A 125 10.77 -23.95 -4.09
N GLU A 126 9.92 -23.86 -5.11
CA GLU A 126 9.90 -22.74 -6.04
C GLU A 126 9.46 -21.44 -5.34
N ILE A 127 8.51 -21.55 -4.40
CA ILE A 127 8.08 -20.43 -3.57
C ILE A 127 9.25 -19.95 -2.67
N ARG A 128 9.98 -20.88 -2.02
CA ARG A 128 11.17 -20.53 -1.23
C ARG A 128 12.22 -19.83 -2.08
N THR A 129 12.48 -20.37 -3.26
CA THR A 129 13.43 -19.78 -4.23
C THR A 129 13.00 -18.38 -4.64
N LEU A 130 11.72 -18.18 -5.01
CA LEU A 130 11.20 -16.86 -5.36
C LEU A 130 11.40 -15.85 -4.24
N ILE A 131 11.05 -16.22 -3.00
CA ILE A 131 11.19 -15.32 -1.84
C ILE A 131 12.66 -14.93 -1.62
N LYS A 132 13.58 -15.89 -1.68
CA LYS A 132 15.00 -15.65 -1.49
C LYS A 132 15.58 -14.78 -2.62
N ASP A 133 15.34 -15.17 -3.86
CA ASP A 133 15.86 -14.47 -5.05
C ASP A 133 15.36 -13.02 -5.12
N TRP A 134 14.08 -12.80 -4.85
CA TRP A 134 13.53 -11.46 -4.87
C TRP A 134 14.00 -10.63 -3.69
N THR A 135 14.19 -11.24 -2.52
CA THR A 135 14.76 -10.55 -1.35
C THR A 135 16.15 -10.04 -1.65
N ASP A 136 17.01 -10.85 -2.26
CA ASP A 136 18.35 -10.42 -2.65
C ASP A 136 18.34 -9.43 -3.82
N LYS A 137 17.53 -9.71 -4.84
CA LYS A 137 17.48 -8.91 -6.07
C LYS A 137 16.98 -7.49 -5.83
N TYR A 138 15.97 -7.34 -4.96
CA TYR A 138 15.28 -6.08 -4.73
C TYR A 138 15.51 -5.48 -3.36
N ASN A 139 16.28 -6.15 -2.49
CA ASN A 139 16.48 -5.76 -1.11
C ASN A 139 15.15 -5.59 -0.36
N ILE A 140 14.26 -6.59 -0.48
CA ILE A 140 12.94 -6.56 0.13
C ILE A 140 13.08 -6.60 1.65
N THR A 141 12.44 -5.65 2.33
CA THR A 141 12.46 -5.53 3.80
C THR A 141 11.26 -6.16 4.48
N GLU A 142 10.17 -6.37 3.74
CA GLU A 142 8.95 -7.00 4.25
C GLU A 142 8.24 -7.78 3.16
N TRP A 143 7.92 -9.03 3.46
CA TRP A 143 6.97 -9.85 2.72
C TRP A 143 5.65 -9.92 3.47
N ARG A 144 4.54 -9.64 2.79
CA ARG A 144 3.20 -9.80 3.34
C ARG A 144 2.43 -10.87 2.59
N ILE A 145 1.96 -11.87 3.33
CA ILE A 145 1.35 -13.08 2.78
C ILE A 145 -0.01 -13.30 3.42
N GLU A 146 -0.99 -13.75 2.63
CA GLU A 146 -2.30 -14.13 3.16
C GLU A 146 -2.19 -15.27 4.18
N LYS A 147 -2.93 -15.19 5.28
CA LYS A 147 -2.99 -16.24 6.28
C LYS A 147 -4.05 -17.30 5.93
N ASN A 148 -3.63 -18.37 5.31
CA ASN A 148 -4.45 -19.58 5.14
C ASN A 148 -3.62 -20.84 5.52
N ALA A 149 -4.22 -22.03 5.44
CA ALA A 149 -3.58 -23.26 5.88
C ALA A 149 -2.24 -23.57 5.18
N PHE A 150 -2.14 -23.31 3.88
CA PHE A 150 -0.92 -23.49 3.11
C PHE A 150 0.15 -22.45 3.45
N GLN A 151 -0.27 -21.22 3.62
CA GLN A 151 0.60 -20.10 3.97
C GLN A 151 1.11 -20.21 5.41
N THR A 152 0.31 -20.80 6.32
CA THR A 152 0.80 -21.11 7.67
C THR A 152 2.02 -22.02 7.65
N MET A 153 2.05 -22.99 6.73
CA MET A 153 3.23 -23.85 6.54
C MET A 153 4.46 -23.03 6.10
N LEU A 154 4.29 -22.09 5.18
CA LEU A 154 5.38 -21.24 4.70
C LEU A 154 5.86 -20.25 5.76
N THR A 155 4.95 -19.65 6.53
CA THR A 155 5.33 -18.71 7.61
C THR A 155 5.99 -19.41 8.80
N GLN A 156 5.77 -20.71 8.98
CA GLN A 156 6.46 -21.56 9.94
C GLN A 156 7.75 -22.17 9.40
N ASP A 157 8.03 -22.01 8.10
CA ASP A 157 9.24 -22.51 7.46
C ASP A 157 10.48 -21.83 8.06
N ARG A 158 11.24 -22.64 8.81
CA ARG A 158 12.42 -22.17 9.54
C ARG A 158 13.50 -21.64 8.58
N GLU A 159 13.71 -22.31 7.47
CA GLU A 159 14.71 -21.94 6.48
C GLU A 159 14.44 -20.56 5.87
N VAL A 160 13.18 -20.31 5.45
CA VAL A 160 12.77 -19.01 4.90
C VAL A 160 12.91 -17.92 5.97
N ARG A 161 12.48 -18.17 7.19
CA ARG A 161 12.56 -17.18 8.29
C ARG A 161 13.99 -16.82 8.65
N GLU A 162 14.86 -17.81 8.81
CA GLU A 162 16.28 -17.59 9.10
C GLU A 162 16.96 -16.83 7.96
N TYR A 163 16.65 -17.20 6.72
CA TYR A 163 17.17 -16.49 5.56
C TYR A 163 16.73 -15.01 5.54
N LEU A 164 15.42 -14.75 5.66
CA LEU A 164 14.90 -13.38 5.68
C LEU A 164 15.50 -12.56 6.85
N SER A 165 15.58 -13.15 8.04
CA SER A 165 16.20 -12.51 9.20
C SER A 165 17.65 -12.12 8.94
N SER A 166 18.43 -13.00 8.28
CA SER A 166 19.82 -12.71 7.92
C SER A 166 19.98 -11.54 6.94
N ARG A 167 18.91 -11.19 6.21
CA ARG A 167 18.84 -10.05 5.26
C ARG A 167 18.16 -8.81 5.87
N GLY A 168 17.79 -8.86 7.14
CA GLY A 168 17.03 -7.78 7.79
C GLY A 168 15.59 -7.67 7.28
N ALA A 169 15.10 -8.71 6.60
CA ALA A 169 13.74 -8.79 6.10
C ALA A 169 12.81 -9.53 7.06
N VAL A 170 11.51 -9.23 6.99
CA VAL A 170 10.49 -9.89 7.80
C VAL A 170 9.38 -10.46 6.94
N LEU A 171 8.80 -11.57 7.39
CA LEU A 171 7.61 -12.16 6.80
C LEU A 171 6.43 -11.92 7.73
N ARG A 172 5.39 -11.26 7.23
CA ARG A 172 4.18 -10.95 8.00
C ARG A 172 2.95 -11.60 7.38
N GLU A 173 2.17 -12.25 8.23
CA GLU A 173 0.87 -12.79 7.85
C GLU A 173 -0.19 -11.69 7.82
N HIS A 174 -1.09 -11.75 6.83
CA HIS A 174 -2.29 -10.94 6.78
C HIS A 174 -3.52 -11.83 6.80
N HIS A 175 -4.44 -11.57 7.72
CA HIS A 175 -5.70 -12.30 7.79
C HIS A 175 -6.73 -11.66 6.88
N THR A 176 -7.05 -12.33 5.78
CA THR A 176 -8.03 -11.88 4.81
C THR A 176 -9.43 -12.35 5.23
N GLY A 177 -10.20 -11.44 5.81
CA GLY A 177 -11.60 -11.65 6.13
C GLY A 177 -12.52 -10.80 5.25
N GLN A 178 -13.58 -10.27 5.84
CA GLN A 178 -14.47 -9.30 5.19
C GLN A 178 -13.78 -7.97 4.87
N ASN A 179 -12.63 -7.69 5.49
CA ASN A 179 -11.83 -6.49 5.30
C ASN A 179 -11.35 -6.28 3.85
N LYS A 180 -11.22 -7.34 3.04
CA LYS A 180 -10.86 -7.20 1.61
C LYS A 180 -11.89 -6.43 0.78
N TRP A 181 -13.13 -6.37 1.27
CA TRP A 181 -14.25 -5.64 0.66
C TRP A 181 -14.43 -4.24 1.24
N ASP A 182 -13.67 -3.89 2.27
CA ASP A 182 -13.71 -2.55 2.84
C ASP A 182 -13.22 -1.52 1.82
N THR A 183 -13.95 -0.43 1.69
CA THR A 183 -13.67 0.60 0.69
C THR A 183 -12.46 1.46 1.01
N ASP A 184 -12.08 1.53 2.29
CA ASP A 184 -10.94 2.34 2.76
C ASP A 184 -9.66 1.52 2.88
N PHE A 185 -9.78 0.22 3.18
CA PHE A 185 -8.65 -0.66 3.45
C PHE A 185 -8.57 -1.86 2.50
N GLY A 186 -9.67 -2.28 1.89
CA GLY A 186 -9.74 -3.41 0.99
C GLY A 186 -9.12 -3.15 -0.38
N VAL A 187 -9.29 -4.11 -1.27
CA VAL A 187 -8.75 -4.06 -2.65
C VAL A 187 -9.22 -2.81 -3.40
N ALA A 188 -10.48 -2.40 -3.21
CA ALA A 188 -11.03 -1.21 -3.85
C ALA A 188 -10.25 0.08 -3.50
N SER A 189 -9.64 0.15 -2.33
CA SER A 189 -8.85 1.31 -1.91
C SER A 189 -7.58 1.53 -2.73
N LEU A 190 -7.11 0.52 -3.46
CA LEU A 190 -5.99 0.66 -4.41
C LEU A 190 -6.28 1.69 -5.51
N THR A 191 -7.56 1.94 -5.84
CA THR A 191 -7.96 2.94 -6.84
C THR A 191 -7.42 4.33 -6.53
N THR A 192 -7.23 4.66 -5.26
CA THR A 192 -6.69 5.96 -4.83
C THR A 192 -5.27 6.22 -5.32
N LEU A 193 -4.51 5.16 -5.58
CA LEU A 193 -3.14 5.25 -6.08
C LEU A 193 -3.08 5.76 -7.53
N PHE A 194 -4.17 5.57 -8.28
CA PHE A 194 -4.28 5.95 -9.69
C PHE A 194 -4.87 7.35 -9.88
N HIS A 195 -5.36 8.00 -8.82
CA HIS A 195 -5.91 9.35 -8.92
C HIS A 195 -4.84 10.34 -9.39
N GLY A 196 -5.23 11.30 -10.24
CA GLY A 196 -4.31 12.27 -10.81
C GLY A 196 -3.42 11.72 -11.94
N HIS A 197 -3.74 10.56 -12.50
CA HIS A 197 -2.98 9.94 -13.59
C HIS A 197 -2.89 10.83 -14.84
N THR A 198 -3.93 11.61 -15.13
CA THR A 198 -3.94 12.57 -16.25
C THR A 198 -3.03 13.78 -16.03
N GLU A 199 -2.76 14.11 -14.79
CA GLU A 199 -1.96 15.24 -14.35
C GLU A 199 -0.52 14.84 -13.98
N GLY A 200 -0.20 13.54 -14.06
CA GLY A 200 1.10 13.00 -13.63
C GLY A 200 1.29 12.91 -12.11
N ASN A 201 0.21 13.11 -11.34
CA ASN A 201 0.23 13.14 -9.87
C ASN A 201 -0.19 11.81 -9.23
N ALA A 202 -0.34 10.74 -9.99
CA ALA A 202 -0.67 9.43 -9.46
C ALA A 202 0.40 8.95 -8.46
N LEU A 203 -0.06 8.32 -7.38
CA LEU A 203 0.80 7.78 -6.34
C LEU A 203 1.37 6.39 -6.67
N ILE A 204 1.19 5.94 -7.90
CA ILE A 204 1.74 4.68 -8.40
C ILE A 204 2.33 4.87 -9.80
N GLU A 205 3.35 4.08 -10.11
CA GLU A 205 3.94 4.00 -11.43
C GLU A 205 4.24 2.53 -11.79
N PHE A 206 3.85 2.13 -12.98
CA PHE A 206 4.12 0.82 -13.54
C PHE A 206 5.30 0.89 -14.52
N PRO A 207 6.12 -0.16 -14.64
CA PRO A 207 7.11 -0.25 -15.70
C PRO A 207 6.44 -0.51 -17.06
N SER A 208 7.25 -0.53 -18.12
CA SER A 208 6.78 -0.90 -19.46
C SER A 208 6.10 -2.27 -19.48
N THR A 209 4.93 -2.36 -20.09
CA THR A 209 4.13 -3.60 -20.18
C THR A 209 4.79 -4.71 -20.98
N HIS A 210 5.77 -4.39 -21.81
CA HIS A 210 6.48 -5.38 -22.63
C HIS A 210 7.50 -6.22 -21.84
N ALA A 211 7.73 -5.86 -20.56
CA ALA A 211 8.83 -6.41 -19.79
C ALA A 211 8.53 -7.74 -19.09
N SER A 212 7.25 -8.09 -18.84
CA SER A 212 6.90 -9.27 -18.02
C SER A 212 5.48 -9.74 -18.25
N GLU A 213 5.31 -11.05 -18.34
CA GLU A 213 3.97 -11.69 -18.40
C GLU A 213 3.21 -11.52 -17.07
N GLY A 214 3.90 -11.50 -15.93
CA GLY A 214 3.28 -11.22 -14.63
C GLY A 214 2.67 -9.83 -14.58
N LEU A 215 3.37 -8.81 -15.12
CA LEU A 215 2.84 -7.44 -15.18
C LEU A 215 1.60 -7.35 -16.08
N LYS A 216 1.60 -8.04 -17.24
CA LYS A 216 0.42 -8.12 -18.09
C LYS A 216 -0.75 -8.74 -17.35
N ALA A 217 -0.51 -9.85 -16.63
CA ALA A 217 -1.53 -10.51 -15.83
C ALA A 217 -2.10 -9.59 -14.73
N LEU A 218 -1.26 -8.82 -14.05
CA LEU A 218 -1.72 -7.83 -13.07
C LEU A 218 -2.63 -6.78 -13.72
N ILE A 219 -2.22 -6.22 -14.86
CA ILE A 219 -3.00 -5.21 -15.59
C ILE A 219 -4.34 -5.78 -16.05
N GLU A 220 -4.37 -6.96 -16.64
CA GLU A 220 -5.59 -7.64 -17.06
C GLU A 220 -6.54 -7.89 -15.89
N GLN A 221 -6.01 -8.36 -14.76
CA GLN A 221 -6.80 -8.58 -13.55
C GLN A 221 -7.32 -7.27 -12.96
N LEU A 222 -6.56 -6.17 -12.96
CA LEU A 222 -7.02 -4.86 -12.51
C LEU A 222 -8.14 -4.33 -13.39
N VAL A 223 -7.98 -4.36 -14.72
CA VAL A 223 -9.00 -3.87 -15.68
C VAL A 223 -10.33 -4.62 -15.54
N THR A 224 -10.28 -5.88 -15.17
CA THR A 224 -11.48 -6.72 -15.03
C THR A 224 -12.02 -6.81 -13.60
N TRP A 225 -11.30 -6.27 -12.62
CA TRP A 225 -11.66 -6.41 -11.21
C TRP A 225 -12.83 -5.51 -10.82
N TYR A 226 -13.80 -6.08 -10.10
CA TYR A 226 -14.86 -5.36 -9.41
C TYR A 226 -15.21 -6.07 -8.08
N PRO A 227 -15.81 -5.35 -7.07
CA PRO A 227 -16.02 -5.89 -5.73
C PRO A 227 -16.75 -7.23 -5.68
N ASP A 228 -17.78 -7.43 -6.51
CA ASP A 228 -18.60 -8.63 -6.54
C ASP A 228 -18.16 -9.63 -7.62
N SER A 229 -16.91 -9.54 -8.08
CA SER A 229 -16.39 -10.42 -9.12
C SER A 229 -16.52 -11.90 -8.74
N PRO A 230 -16.91 -12.77 -9.69
CA PRO A 230 -17.08 -14.21 -9.44
C PRO A 230 -15.82 -14.83 -8.85
N LYS A 231 -15.99 -15.90 -8.05
CA LYS A 231 -14.84 -16.64 -7.50
C LYS A 231 -13.98 -17.29 -8.60
N SER A 232 -14.55 -17.55 -9.77
CA SER A 232 -13.84 -18.08 -10.92
C SER A 232 -12.94 -17.07 -11.63
N GLN A 233 -13.12 -15.76 -11.36
CA GLN A 233 -12.27 -14.72 -11.94
C GLN A 233 -10.90 -14.74 -11.27
N LYS A 234 -9.85 -14.75 -12.08
CA LYS A 234 -8.46 -14.65 -11.60
C LYS A 234 -8.23 -13.29 -10.99
N LYS A 235 -7.68 -13.26 -9.78
CA LYS A 235 -7.39 -12.04 -9.02
C LYS A 235 -6.14 -12.15 -8.14
N ASP A 236 -5.35 -13.19 -8.37
CA ASP A 236 -4.19 -13.52 -7.53
C ASP A 236 -3.15 -12.38 -7.55
N CYS A 237 -2.89 -11.77 -8.73
CA CYS A 237 -2.01 -10.61 -8.82
C CYS A 237 -2.56 -9.37 -8.11
N VAL A 238 -3.88 -9.14 -8.18
CA VAL A 238 -4.53 -8.03 -7.49
C VAL A 238 -4.46 -8.22 -5.98
N MET A 239 -4.61 -9.45 -5.49
CA MET A 239 -4.46 -9.77 -4.07
C MET A 239 -3.00 -9.57 -3.61
N ALA A 240 -2.03 -10.08 -4.36
CA ALA A 240 -0.62 -9.86 -4.06
C ALA A 240 -0.26 -8.36 -4.06
N PHE A 241 -0.78 -7.59 -5.01
CA PHE A 241 -0.61 -6.15 -5.06
C PHE A 241 -1.21 -5.48 -3.81
N TRP A 242 -2.42 -5.87 -3.41
CA TRP A 242 -3.05 -5.33 -2.20
C TRP A 242 -2.23 -5.63 -0.94
N PHE A 243 -1.69 -6.85 -0.80
CA PHE A 243 -0.81 -7.18 0.34
C PHE A 243 0.46 -6.32 0.36
N ALA A 244 1.09 -6.09 -0.79
CA ALA A 244 2.24 -5.20 -0.89
C ALA A 244 1.87 -3.75 -0.50
N GLU A 245 0.72 -3.25 -0.94
CA GLU A 245 0.25 -1.91 -0.56
C GLU A 245 -0.06 -1.79 0.93
N LEU A 246 -0.62 -2.82 1.57
CA LEU A 246 -0.80 -2.82 3.03
C LEU A 246 0.55 -2.66 3.76
N ALA A 247 1.61 -3.31 3.27
CA ALA A 247 2.95 -3.11 3.81
C ALA A 247 3.46 -1.67 3.59
N CYS A 248 3.22 -1.09 2.40
CA CYS A 248 3.54 0.32 2.13
C CYS A 248 2.84 1.27 3.12
N ARG A 249 1.55 1.07 3.36
CA ARG A 249 0.76 1.90 4.31
C ARG A 249 1.30 1.83 5.73
N ASP A 250 1.67 0.65 6.20
CA ASP A 250 2.26 0.49 7.53
C ASP A 250 3.60 1.22 7.64
N ARG A 251 4.43 1.20 6.60
CA ARG A 251 5.71 1.93 6.56
C ARG A 251 5.49 3.45 6.57
N LEU A 252 4.52 3.96 5.81
CA LEU A 252 4.15 5.37 5.83
C LEU A 252 3.61 5.81 7.20
N ALA A 253 2.75 5.00 7.82
CA ALA A 253 2.23 5.27 9.15
C ALA A 253 3.35 5.33 10.20
N ALA A 254 4.30 4.41 10.15
CA ALA A 254 5.46 4.39 11.04
C ALA A 254 6.35 5.62 10.85
N ALA A 255 6.64 6.01 9.61
CA ALA A 255 7.42 7.22 9.30
C ALA A 255 6.74 8.49 9.81
N ASN A 256 5.43 8.63 9.61
CA ASN A 256 4.66 9.76 10.09
C ASN A 256 4.63 9.85 11.63
N ASN A 257 4.51 8.71 12.32
CA ASN A 257 4.56 8.67 13.77
C ASN A 257 5.94 9.06 14.31
N PHE A 258 7.01 8.59 13.67
CA PHE A 258 8.37 8.99 14.01
C PHE A 258 8.59 10.50 13.85
N ALA A 259 8.19 11.08 12.73
CA ALA A 259 8.31 12.51 12.49
C ALA A 259 7.55 13.35 13.53
N ARG A 260 6.34 12.91 13.91
CA ARG A 260 5.52 13.59 14.95
C ARG A 260 6.17 13.52 16.34
N SER A 261 6.79 12.38 16.70
CA SER A 261 7.45 12.23 18.00
C SER A 261 8.68 13.14 18.11
N HIS A 262 9.48 13.22 17.04
CA HIS A 262 10.66 14.09 17.01
C HIS A 262 10.28 15.58 17.04
N SER A 263 9.25 15.99 16.33
CA SER A 263 8.76 17.37 16.38
C SER A 263 8.29 17.77 17.78
N ARG A 264 7.67 16.86 18.53
CA ARG A 264 7.28 17.10 19.93
C ARG A 264 8.50 17.22 20.84
N GLN A 265 9.49 16.35 20.72
CA GLN A 265 10.71 16.42 21.52
C GLN A 265 11.45 17.75 21.30
N ASN A 266 11.60 18.19 20.05
CA ASN A 266 12.23 19.46 19.72
C ASN A 266 11.46 20.65 20.28
N MET A 267 10.13 20.61 20.32
CA MET A 267 9.33 21.66 20.98
C MET A 267 9.56 21.73 22.51
N PHE A 268 9.78 20.59 23.16
CA PHE A 268 10.09 20.57 24.59
C PHE A 268 11.49 21.13 24.87
N HIS A 269 12.50 20.75 24.09
CA HIS A 269 13.85 21.30 24.21
C HIS A 269 13.87 22.82 23.98
N THR A 270 13.23 23.32 22.93
CA THR A 270 13.17 24.76 22.63
C THR A 270 12.45 25.55 23.74
N ARG A 271 11.45 24.98 24.40
CA ARG A 271 10.80 25.62 25.56
C ARG A 271 11.67 25.60 26.79
N TYR A 272 12.43 24.51 27.01
CA TYR A 272 13.36 24.44 28.16
C TYR A 272 14.50 25.44 28.02
N ASP A 273 15.11 25.55 26.84
CA ASP A 273 16.17 26.51 26.55
C ASP A 273 15.69 27.97 26.70
N ARG A 274 14.48 28.29 26.24
CA ARG A 274 13.89 29.61 26.43
C ARG A 274 13.59 29.91 27.91
N GLY A 275 13.17 28.92 28.68
CA GLY A 275 12.95 29.05 30.12
C GLY A 275 14.26 29.35 30.88
N ASN A 276 15.35 28.65 30.52
CA ASN A 276 16.66 28.90 31.13
C ASN A 276 17.25 30.25 30.72
N GLN A 277 17.05 30.74 29.50
CA GLN A 277 17.48 32.06 29.07
C GLN A 277 16.75 33.21 29.84
N ILE A 278 15.46 33.01 30.13
CA ILE A 278 14.70 33.97 30.92
C ILE A 278 15.17 34.01 32.40
N ASN A 279 15.55 32.86 32.96
CA ASN A 279 16.09 32.77 34.32
C ASN A 279 17.50 33.40 34.45
N ILE A 280 18.35 33.30 33.44
CA ILE A 280 19.68 33.94 33.40
C ILE A 280 19.52 35.48 33.38
N SER A 281 18.55 36.01 32.62
CA SER A 281 18.30 37.45 32.55
C SER A 281 17.71 38.01 33.85
N LEU A 282 17.04 37.22 34.67
CA LEU A 282 16.53 37.63 35.99
C LEU A 282 17.63 37.70 37.04
N ASP A 283 18.62 36.82 37.02
CA ASP A 283 19.76 36.85 37.91
C ASP A 283 20.71 38.01 37.60
N GLU A 284 20.90 38.37 36.32
CA GLU A 284 21.68 39.56 35.92
C GLU A 284 21.04 40.88 36.40
N LEU A 285 19.71 40.94 36.53
CA LEU A 285 18.99 42.13 37.01
C LEU A 285 19.09 42.32 38.54
N LEU A 286 19.48 41.30 39.29
CA LEU A 286 19.58 41.34 40.75
C LEU A 286 21.00 41.70 41.27
N TYR A 287 22.02 41.73 40.40
CA TYR A 287 23.43 42.01 40.76
C TYR A 287 23.98 43.30 40.16
N THR A 288 23.16 44.14 39.57
CA THR A 288 23.57 45.50 39.19
C THR A 288 22.95 46.50 40.17
N ASN A 289 23.57 46.65 41.37
CA ASN A 289 23.55 47.81 42.23
C ASN A 289 24.93 48.01 42.85
#